data_3b1627b4b372231f929bd5b52738c6b1
#
_entry.id   3b1627b4b372231f929bd5b52738c6b1
#
_cell.length_a   1.000
_cell.length_b   1.000
_cell.length_c   1.000
_cell.angle_alpha   90.00
_cell.angle_beta   90.00
_cell.angle_gamma   90.00
#
_symmetry.space_group_name_H-M   'P 1'
#
loop_
_entity.id
_entity.type
_entity.pdbx_description
1 polymer ?
#
loop_
_entity_poly.entity_id
_entity_poly.type
_entity_poly.pdbx_seq_one_letter_code
_entity_poly.pdbx_strand_id
1 'polypeptide(L)'
;MEHRCGKKLFEKTEIVSHEYAGADCYCLTVRLPRMMEVPELPRAGQFYMISLHDKSHILPRPISLHSFDEKQGTLSFVYRPIGAGTQELTQYRAGESLAIQGPLGNGFMIPSAGSCHIIAGGGIGLAPLPQLIRAIRCKQPEARIIFFAGGRDRHIQELIDFFALPADIELVLCTDDGSLGINGFVPDVLSAYIEKCRNSGNLCADIAMIYACGPTAMLNKIRAFSQSAQLPCQLSLERRMACGVRACMGCSIQTAAGVKKVCADGPVFDSLLFPHELP
;
A
#
# COMPACT_ATOMS: atom_id res chain seq x y z
N MET A 1 -7.61 -22.32 13.38
CA MET A 1 -6.43 -21.59 12.85
C MET A 1 -5.82 -20.79 13.98
N GLU A 2 -4.79 -21.31 14.60
CA GLU A 2 -4.08 -20.63 15.68
C GLU A 2 -3.36 -19.42 15.09
N HIS A 3 -3.81 -18.22 15.47
CA HIS A 3 -3.08 -17.00 15.22
C HIS A 3 -1.79 -17.02 16.05
N ARG A 4 -0.71 -17.55 15.50
CA ARG A 4 0.63 -17.30 16.04
C ARG A 4 0.87 -15.80 16.00
N CYS A 5 0.71 -15.16 17.13
CA CYS A 5 1.20 -13.82 17.36
C CYS A 5 2.74 -13.89 17.34
N GLY A 6 3.31 -13.85 16.13
CA GLY A 6 4.76 -13.74 15.98
C GLY A 6 5.23 -12.53 16.77
N LYS A 7 6.34 -12.61 17.47
CA LYS A 7 6.95 -11.49 18.22
C LYS A 7 7.16 -10.34 17.25
N LYS A 8 6.26 -9.35 17.30
CA LYS A 8 6.39 -8.11 16.52
C LYS A 8 7.44 -7.28 17.22
N LEU A 9 8.62 -7.22 16.62
CA LEU A 9 9.78 -6.57 17.21
C LEU A 9 9.56 -5.07 17.28
N PHE A 10 9.88 -4.51 18.43
CA PHE A 10 10.00 -3.07 18.63
C PHE A 10 11.49 -2.76 18.69
N GLU A 11 12.04 -2.21 17.62
CA GLU A 11 13.49 -2.08 17.47
C GLU A 11 13.91 -0.66 17.16
N LYS A 12 15.08 -0.28 17.70
CA LYS A 12 15.77 0.93 17.34
C LYS A 12 16.59 0.66 16.08
N THR A 13 16.22 1.29 14.96
CA THR A 13 16.82 1.09 13.65
C THR A 13 17.58 2.33 13.19
N GLU A 14 18.70 2.14 12.50
CA GLU A 14 19.48 3.21 11.88
C GLU A 14 18.79 3.69 10.60
N ILE A 15 18.74 5.00 10.42
CA ILE A 15 18.31 5.64 9.17
C ILE A 15 19.47 5.58 8.18
N VAL A 16 19.26 4.89 7.06
CA VAL A 16 20.24 4.77 5.97
C VAL A 16 20.15 5.95 5.01
N SER A 17 18.92 6.33 4.65
CA SER A 17 18.65 7.51 3.82
C SER A 17 17.29 8.11 4.18
N HIS A 18 17.14 9.39 3.91
CA HIS A 18 15.88 10.10 4.04
C HIS A 18 15.85 11.22 3.00
N GLU A 19 15.04 11.06 1.98
CA GLU A 19 15.08 11.91 0.79
C GLU A 19 13.67 12.28 0.28
N TYR A 20 13.60 13.36 -0.48
CA TYR A 20 12.37 13.75 -1.19
C TYR A 20 12.10 12.76 -2.33
N ALA A 21 10.87 12.24 -2.40
CA ALA A 21 10.46 11.23 -3.37
C ALA A 21 9.52 11.76 -4.47
N GLY A 22 9.25 13.06 -4.50
CA GLY A 22 8.31 13.68 -5.43
C GLY A 22 6.89 13.80 -4.87
N ALA A 23 6.07 14.66 -5.47
CA ALA A 23 4.65 14.89 -5.14
C ALA A 23 4.40 15.12 -3.64
N ASP A 24 5.21 15.94 -2.99
CA ASP A 24 5.22 16.23 -1.54
C ASP A 24 5.44 14.99 -0.65
N CYS A 25 6.05 13.94 -1.18
CA CYS A 25 6.35 12.72 -0.44
C CYS A 25 7.85 12.61 -0.13
N TYR A 26 8.15 11.89 0.94
CA TYR A 26 9.50 11.56 1.38
C TYR A 26 9.67 10.05 1.48
N CYS A 27 10.86 9.56 1.20
CA CYS A 27 11.25 8.17 1.40
C CYS A 27 12.23 8.07 2.55
N LEU A 28 11.84 7.34 3.59
CA LEU A 28 12.67 6.98 4.72
C LEU A 28 13.14 5.54 4.56
N THR A 29 14.46 5.32 4.51
CA THR A 29 15.04 3.98 4.48
C THR A 29 15.78 3.71 5.78
N VAL A 30 15.44 2.60 6.43
CA VAL A 30 16.07 2.17 7.69
C VAL A 30 16.70 0.79 7.53
N ARG A 31 17.75 0.51 8.30
CA ARG A 31 18.44 -0.77 8.34
C ARG A 31 17.95 -1.61 9.50
N LEU A 32 17.51 -2.84 9.20
CA LEU A 32 17.21 -3.81 10.25
C LEU A 32 18.49 -4.28 10.94
N PRO A 33 18.50 -4.42 12.26
CA PRO A 33 19.63 -5.01 12.97
C PRO A 33 19.95 -6.42 12.46
N ARG A 34 21.23 -6.75 12.28
CA ARG A 34 21.69 -8.04 11.72
C ARG A 34 21.25 -9.28 12.50
N MET A 35 20.83 -9.12 13.75
CA MET A 35 20.43 -10.21 14.65
C MET A 35 18.92 -10.52 14.60
N MET A 36 18.16 -9.86 13.74
CA MET A 36 16.76 -10.20 13.57
C MET A 36 16.64 -11.47 12.72
N GLU A 37 16.37 -12.60 13.37
CA GLU A 37 15.61 -13.66 12.73
C GLU A 37 14.21 -13.12 12.50
N VAL A 38 13.98 -12.50 11.34
CA VAL A 38 12.64 -12.10 10.91
C VAL A 38 11.88 -13.40 10.66
N PRO A 39 10.92 -13.79 11.50
CA PRO A 39 10.27 -15.10 11.39
C PRO A 39 9.55 -15.26 10.05
N GLU A 40 9.16 -14.16 9.44
CA GLU A 40 8.56 -14.09 8.11
C GLU A 40 9.04 -12.81 7.43
N LEU A 41 9.41 -12.91 6.15
CA LEU A 41 9.77 -11.74 5.34
C LEU A 41 8.58 -10.78 5.23
N PRO A 42 8.81 -9.46 5.28
CA PRO A 42 7.75 -8.47 5.14
C PRO A 42 7.04 -8.61 3.78
N ARG A 43 5.71 -8.58 3.83
CA ARG A 43 4.87 -8.74 2.62
C ARG A 43 4.33 -7.39 2.14
N ALA A 44 4.12 -7.28 0.83
CA ALA A 44 3.46 -6.12 0.24
C ALA A 44 2.09 -5.85 0.89
N GLY A 45 1.81 -4.59 1.21
CA GLY A 45 0.59 -4.18 1.90
C GLY A 45 0.66 -4.22 3.42
N GLN A 46 1.72 -4.77 4.03
CA GLN A 46 1.97 -4.61 5.46
C GLN A 46 2.49 -3.22 5.79
N PHE A 47 2.47 -2.85 7.05
CA PHE A 47 2.91 -1.54 7.54
C PHE A 47 3.75 -1.69 8.82
N TYR A 48 4.35 -0.58 9.22
CA TYR A 48 5.11 -0.46 10.46
C TYR A 48 4.62 0.76 11.26
N MET A 49 4.70 0.65 12.57
CA MET A 49 4.50 1.80 13.48
C MET A 49 5.85 2.46 13.70
N ILE A 50 6.00 3.71 13.31
CA ILE A 50 7.22 4.50 13.48
C ILE A 50 7.04 5.44 14.66
N SER A 51 7.92 5.32 15.66
CA SER A 51 7.94 6.18 16.85
C SER A 51 9.00 7.26 16.68
N LEU A 52 8.63 8.50 17.00
CA LEU A 52 9.53 9.64 17.00
C LEU A 52 10.22 9.78 18.36
N HIS A 53 11.35 10.49 18.41
CA HIS A 53 12.08 10.72 19.64
C HIS A 53 11.41 11.79 20.53
N ASP A 54 10.73 12.74 19.90
CA ASP A 54 10.04 13.81 20.65
C ASP A 54 8.88 13.21 21.43
N LYS A 55 8.93 13.41 22.76
CA LYS A 55 7.92 12.95 23.70
C LYS A 55 6.57 13.69 23.55
N SER A 56 6.52 14.80 22.81
CA SER A 56 5.27 15.50 22.48
C SER A 56 4.38 14.64 21.56
N HIS A 57 4.97 13.70 20.84
CA HIS A 57 4.30 12.79 19.91
C HIS A 57 4.21 11.36 20.47
N ILE A 58 3.32 11.16 21.43
CA ILE A 58 3.18 9.88 22.18
C ILE A 58 2.80 8.70 21.26
N LEU A 59 1.93 8.92 20.27
CA LEU A 59 1.48 7.82 19.40
C LEU A 59 2.43 7.63 18.22
N PRO A 60 2.80 6.39 17.90
CA PRO A 60 3.58 6.10 16.70
C PRO A 60 2.74 6.28 15.41
N ARG A 61 3.42 6.40 14.27
CA ARG A 61 2.81 6.61 12.95
C ARG A 61 2.74 5.30 12.20
N PRO A 62 1.54 4.84 11.79
CA PRO A 62 1.42 3.71 10.88
C PRO A 62 1.82 4.16 9.48
N ILE A 63 2.89 3.59 8.93
CA ILE A 63 3.36 3.86 7.57
C ILE A 63 3.51 2.54 6.83
N SER A 64 2.91 2.48 5.63
CA SER A 64 2.95 1.30 4.77
C SER A 64 4.37 1.01 4.30
N LEU A 65 4.71 -0.27 4.23
CA LEU A 65 5.97 -0.71 3.64
C LEU A 65 5.96 -0.40 2.14
N HIS A 66 6.94 0.38 1.70
CA HIS A 66 7.19 0.66 0.29
C HIS A 66 8.03 -0.41 -0.37
N SER A 67 9.15 -0.77 0.27
CA SER A 67 10.03 -1.82 -0.22
C SER A 67 10.82 -2.48 0.92
N PHE A 68 11.21 -3.72 0.66
CA PHE A 68 12.16 -4.48 1.49
C PHE A 68 13.27 -5.02 0.59
N ASP A 69 14.51 -4.67 0.93
CA ASP A 69 15.71 -5.24 0.31
C ASP A 69 16.32 -6.26 1.28
N GLU A 70 16.13 -7.55 0.94
CA GLU A 70 16.63 -8.65 1.76
C GLU A 70 18.16 -8.70 1.79
N LYS A 71 18.84 -8.33 0.69
CA LYS A 71 20.30 -8.36 0.59
C LYS A 71 20.97 -7.31 1.46
N GLN A 72 20.38 -6.12 1.50
CA GLN A 72 20.87 -5.01 2.32
C GLN A 72 20.29 -5.00 3.73
N GLY A 73 19.20 -5.76 3.97
CA GLY A 73 18.46 -5.75 5.22
C GLY A 73 17.79 -4.40 5.50
N THR A 74 17.27 -3.74 4.45
CA THR A 74 16.66 -2.42 4.57
C THR A 74 15.17 -2.41 4.29
N LEU A 75 14.45 -1.56 5.02
CA LEU A 75 13.05 -1.25 4.81
C LEU A 75 12.92 0.20 4.35
N SER A 76 12.12 0.44 3.31
CA SER A 76 11.82 1.80 2.86
C SER A 76 10.34 2.12 3.05
N PHE A 77 10.07 3.36 3.44
CA PHE A 77 8.76 3.88 3.75
C PHE A 77 8.55 5.19 3.00
N VAL A 78 7.58 5.22 2.08
CA VAL A 78 7.19 6.45 1.41
C VAL A 78 5.99 7.04 2.13
N TYR A 79 6.06 8.32 2.51
CA TYR A 79 5.02 8.99 3.26
C TYR A 79 4.88 10.46 2.85
N ARG A 80 3.71 11.03 3.12
CA ARG A 80 3.45 12.48 2.95
C ARG A 80 3.38 13.16 4.33
N PRO A 81 4.08 14.29 4.53
CA PRO A 81 4.04 15.03 5.80
C PRO A 81 2.77 15.87 5.92
N ILE A 82 1.66 15.26 6.36
CA ILE A 82 0.37 15.92 6.51
C ILE A 82 0.18 16.51 7.91
N GLY A 83 0.57 15.76 8.95
CA GLY A 83 0.41 16.16 10.34
C GLY A 83 1.71 16.44 11.05
N ALA A 84 1.67 17.06 12.22
CA ALA A 84 2.86 17.47 13.00
C ALA A 84 3.92 16.36 13.13
N GLY A 85 3.51 15.11 13.44
CA GLY A 85 4.47 14.01 13.58
C GLY A 85 5.11 13.55 12.28
N THR A 86 4.41 13.58 11.14
CA THR A 86 5.02 13.28 9.85
C THR A 86 5.84 14.47 9.32
N GLN A 87 5.52 15.70 9.73
CA GLN A 87 6.36 16.88 9.50
C GLN A 87 7.66 16.80 10.32
N GLU A 88 7.58 16.43 11.60
CA GLU A 88 8.77 16.19 12.43
C GLU A 88 9.65 15.09 11.82
N LEU A 89 9.03 14.00 11.32
CA LEU A 89 9.79 12.92 10.69
C LEU A 89 10.68 13.43 9.53
N THR A 90 10.31 14.49 8.81
CA THR A 90 11.15 15.06 7.73
C THR A 90 12.45 15.69 8.24
N GLN A 91 12.60 15.91 9.54
CA GLN A 91 13.81 16.50 10.14
C GLN A 91 14.89 15.45 10.41
N TYR A 92 14.54 14.18 10.46
CA TYR A 92 15.48 13.10 10.72
C TYR A 92 16.47 12.92 9.55
N ARG A 93 17.70 12.53 9.86
CA ARG A 93 18.81 12.41 8.89
C ARG A 93 19.43 11.01 8.93
N ALA A 94 20.14 10.66 7.86
CA ALA A 94 20.95 9.45 7.82
C ALA A 94 21.96 9.43 8.99
N GLY A 95 22.15 8.24 9.58
CA GLY A 95 22.95 8.03 10.78
C GLY A 95 22.20 8.19 12.10
N GLU A 96 21.03 8.85 12.10
CA GLU A 96 20.15 8.85 13.27
C GLU A 96 19.38 7.52 13.39
N SER A 97 18.65 7.34 14.47
CA SER A 97 17.90 6.10 14.70
C SER A 97 16.44 6.39 15.02
N LEU A 98 15.56 5.48 14.65
CA LEU A 98 14.14 5.48 14.98
C LEU A 98 13.74 4.15 15.64
N ALA A 99 12.67 4.18 16.43
CA ALA A 99 12.03 2.95 16.87
C ALA A 99 10.91 2.58 15.91
N ILE A 100 10.95 1.36 15.36
CA ILE A 100 9.91 0.82 14.49
C ILE A 100 9.35 -0.48 15.05
N GLN A 101 8.08 -0.72 14.84
CA GLN A 101 7.39 -1.94 15.23
C GLN A 101 6.69 -2.55 14.02
N GLY A 102 7.04 -3.77 13.67
CA GLY A 102 6.46 -4.47 12.52
C GLY A 102 7.21 -5.76 12.16
N PRO A 103 6.88 -6.39 11.04
CA PRO A 103 5.76 -6.06 10.15
C PRO A 103 4.39 -6.28 10.81
N LEU A 104 3.42 -5.44 10.50
CA LEU A 104 2.09 -5.44 11.08
C LEU A 104 1.03 -5.69 10.01
N GLY A 105 -0.08 -6.32 10.44
CA GLY A 105 -1.23 -6.62 9.59
C GLY A 105 -0.98 -7.70 8.54
N ASN A 106 -1.98 -7.89 7.69
CA ASN A 106 -1.95 -8.82 6.57
C ASN A 106 -1.55 -8.08 5.29
N GLY A 107 -0.68 -8.69 4.49
CA GLY A 107 -0.35 -8.19 3.16
C GLY A 107 -1.37 -8.60 2.10
N PHE A 108 -1.16 -8.12 0.88
CA PHE A 108 -1.90 -8.57 -0.29
C PHE A 108 -1.70 -10.07 -0.53
N MET A 109 -2.77 -10.76 -0.87
CA MET A 109 -2.72 -12.14 -1.34
C MET A 109 -2.64 -12.15 -2.86
N ILE A 110 -1.61 -12.83 -3.39
CA ILE A 110 -1.44 -13.03 -4.82
C ILE A 110 -1.97 -14.43 -5.12
N PRO A 111 -3.07 -14.56 -5.92
CA PRO A 111 -3.60 -15.86 -6.32
C PRO A 111 -2.54 -16.69 -7.04
N SER A 112 -2.71 -18.01 -7.02
CA SER A 112 -1.82 -18.93 -7.77
C SER A 112 -2.22 -19.09 -9.24
N ALA A 113 -3.45 -18.72 -9.58
CA ALA A 113 -4.01 -18.80 -10.93
C ALA A 113 -4.45 -17.42 -11.42
N GLY A 114 -4.55 -17.27 -12.73
CA GLY A 114 -4.88 -16.02 -13.42
C GLY A 114 -3.66 -15.33 -13.98
N SER A 115 -3.83 -14.72 -15.15
CA SER A 115 -2.73 -14.17 -15.94
C SER A 115 -2.66 -12.64 -15.94
N CYS A 116 -3.67 -11.95 -15.36
CA CYS A 116 -3.76 -10.50 -15.39
C CYS A 116 -4.04 -9.94 -13.98
N HIS A 117 -3.18 -9.04 -13.52
CA HIS A 117 -3.33 -8.31 -12.27
C HIS A 117 -3.56 -6.82 -12.53
N ILE A 118 -4.62 -6.30 -11.96
CA ILE A 118 -4.94 -4.87 -12.02
C ILE A 118 -4.59 -4.24 -10.67
N ILE A 119 -3.75 -3.22 -10.70
CA ILE A 119 -3.31 -2.49 -9.52
C ILE A 119 -3.79 -1.06 -9.64
N ALA A 120 -4.44 -0.54 -8.62
CA ALA A 120 -5.01 0.80 -8.60
C ALA A 120 -4.54 1.58 -7.38
N GLY A 121 -3.90 2.71 -7.61
CA GLY A 121 -3.40 3.57 -6.55
C GLY A 121 -3.77 5.03 -6.73
N GLY A 122 -4.03 5.73 -5.63
CA GLY A 122 -4.32 7.17 -5.63
C GLY A 122 -3.55 7.93 -4.56
N GLY A 123 -2.87 9.00 -4.95
CA GLY A 123 -2.10 9.82 -4.04
C GLY A 123 -1.04 9.02 -3.26
N ILE A 124 -0.98 9.18 -1.93
CA ILE A 124 -0.01 8.43 -1.10
C ILE A 124 -0.31 6.93 -1.05
N GLY A 125 -1.51 6.48 -1.42
CA GLY A 125 -1.84 5.06 -1.54
C GLY A 125 -1.03 4.34 -2.64
N LEU A 126 -0.31 5.05 -3.48
CA LEU A 126 0.65 4.48 -4.43
C LEU A 126 1.87 3.86 -3.71
N ALA A 127 2.22 4.36 -2.53
CA ALA A 127 3.45 4.00 -1.80
C ALA A 127 3.68 2.48 -1.60
N PRO A 128 2.70 1.64 -1.19
CA PRO A 128 2.92 0.21 -0.97
C PRO A 128 2.87 -0.64 -2.26
N LEU A 129 2.42 -0.09 -3.39
CA LEU A 129 2.12 -0.85 -4.60
C LEU A 129 3.36 -1.32 -5.39
N PRO A 130 4.49 -0.62 -5.42
CA PRO A 130 5.71 -1.13 -6.03
C PRO A 130 6.20 -2.45 -5.44
N GLN A 131 6.08 -2.64 -4.12
CA GLN A 131 6.41 -3.92 -3.48
C GLN A 131 5.46 -5.05 -3.93
N LEU A 132 4.18 -4.74 -4.14
CA LEU A 132 3.21 -5.70 -4.69
C LEU A 132 3.56 -6.08 -6.13
N ILE A 133 3.90 -5.10 -6.98
CA ILE A 133 4.33 -5.34 -8.36
C ILE A 133 5.52 -6.30 -8.39
N ARG A 134 6.56 -6.05 -7.58
CA ARG A 134 7.72 -6.94 -7.46
C ARG A 134 7.34 -8.33 -6.97
N ALA A 135 6.43 -8.43 -5.99
CA ALA A 135 5.98 -9.71 -5.45
C ALA A 135 5.16 -10.52 -6.46
N ILE A 136 4.30 -9.87 -7.28
CA ILE A 136 3.60 -10.53 -8.38
C ILE A 136 4.61 -11.03 -9.41
N ARG A 137 5.54 -10.18 -9.85
CA ARG A 137 6.53 -10.55 -10.85
C ARG A 137 7.43 -11.69 -10.40
N CYS A 138 7.78 -11.75 -9.12
CA CYS A 138 8.55 -12.86 -8.54
C CYS A 138 7.77 -14.18 -8.54
N LYS A 139 6.45 -14.14 -8.25
CA LYS A 139 5.59 -15.32 -8.21
C LYS A 139 5.11 -15.77 -9.59
N GLN A 140 4.87 -14.84 -10.48
CA GLN A 140 4.27 -15.02 -11.79
C GLN A 140 4.99 -14.14 -12.81
N PRO A 141 6.17 -14.57 -13.30
CA PRO A 141 7.02 -13.77 -14.19
C PRO A 141 6.32 -13.31 -15.47
N GLU A 142 5.41 -14.13 -16.01
CA GLU A 142 4.70 -13.87 -17.28
C GLU A 142 3.34 -13.19 -17.09
N ALA A 143 2.92 -12.91 -15.84
CA ALA A 143 1.62 -12.29 -15.62
C ALA A 143 1.60 -10.86 -16.16
N ARG A 144 0.50 -10.49 -16.83
CA ARG A 144 0.27 -9.10 -17.22
C ARG A 144 -0.06 -8.26 -15.97
N ILE A 145 0.63 -7.15 -15.81
CA ILE A 145 0.38 -6.20 -14.75
C ILE A 145 -0.04 -4.87 -15.36
N ILE A 146 -1.23 -4.40 -15.01
CA ILE A 146 -1.75 -3.09 -15.40
C ILE A 146 -1.85 -2.23 -14.16
N PHE A 147 -1.11 -1.13 -14.13
CA PHE A 147 -1.03 -0.25 -12.98
C PHE A 147 -1.68 1.11 -13.27
N PHE A 148 -2.82 1.35 -12.67
CA PHE A 148 -3.52 2.64 -12.68
C PHE A 148 -3.00 3.49 -11.54
N ALA A 149 -2.30 4.57 -11.87
CA ALA A 149 -1.74 5.50 -10.89
C ALA A 149 -2.36 6.88 -11.06
N GLY A 150 -2.96 7.39 -9.98
CA GLY A 150 -3.66 8.67 -9.99
C GLY A 150 -3.12 9.70 -9.02
N GLY A 151 -3.14 10.94 -9.44
CA GLY A 151 -2.76 12.12 -8.67
C GLY A 151 -3.66 13.32 -8.97
N ARG A 152 -3.46 14.42 -8.24
CA ARG A 152 -4.17 15.66 -8.53
C ARG A 152 -3.73 16.27 -9.86
N ASP A 153 -2.42 16.28 -10.09
CA ASP A 153 -1.74 16.98 -11.15
C ASP A 153 -0.46 16.23 -11.58
N ARG A 154 0.29 16.83 -12.51
CA ARG A 154 1.49 16.26 -13.13
C ARG A 154 2.62 15.92 -12.16
N HIS A 155 2.66 16.49 -10.95
CA HIS A 155 3.71 16.17 -9.97
C HIS A 155 3.71 14.71 -9.54
N ILE A 156 2.61 13.98 -9.78
CA ILE A 156 2.57 12.54 -9.56
C ILE A 156 3.64 11.78 -10.35
N GLN A 157 4.10 12.34 -11.51
CA GLN A 157 5.15 11.74 -12.30
C GLN A 157 6.46 11.61 -11.51
N GLU A 158 6.82 12.62 -10.71
CA GLU A 158 8.03 12.59 -9.88
C GLU A 158 8.03 11.38 -8.95
N LEU A 159 6.89 11.10 -8.31
CA LEU A 159 6.73 9.94 -7.42
C LEU A 159 6.79 8.61 -8.18
N ILE A 160 6.20 8.54 -9.37
CA ILE A 160 6.26 7.36 -10.23
C ILE A 160 7.68 7.08 -10.71
N ASP A 161 8.41 8.12 -11.09
CA ASP A 161 9.81 8.01 -11.51
C ASP A 161 10.70 7.53 -10.35
N PHE A 162 10.45 8.04 -9.13
CA PHE A 162 11.11 7.59 -7.92
C PHE A 162 10.91 6.09 -7.64
N PHE A 163 9.75 5.52 -7.97
CA PHE A 163 9.45 4.11 -7.71
C PHE A 163 10.29 3.15 -8.56
N ALA A 164 10.91 3.60 -9.64
CA ALA A 164 11.71 2.79 -10.55
C ALA A 164 11.01 1.47 -10.92
N LEU A 165 9.78 1.58 -11.43
CA LEU A 165 8.94 0.44 -11.77
C LEU A 165 9.55 -0.41 -12.91
N PRO A 166 9.30 -1.73 -12.95
CA PRO A 166 9.69 -2.56 -14.09
C PRO A 166 9.13 -2.03 -15.40
N ALA A 167 9.94 -2.05 -16.47
CA ALA A 167 9.56 -1.50 -17.78
C ALA A 167 8.47 -2.31 -18.50
N ASP A 168 8.21 -3.52 -18.06
CA ASP A 168 7.27 -4.48 -18.66
C ASP A 168 5.85 -4.42 -18.07
N ILE A 169 5.57 -3.46 -17.19
CA ILE A 169 4.22 -3.21 -16.71
C ILE A 169 3.49 -2.20 -17.61
N GLU A 170 2.18 -2.37 -17.75
CA GLU A 170 1.33 -1.37 -18.41
C GLU A 170 0.94 -0.29 -17.38
N LEU A 171 1.57 0.87 -17.48
CA LEU A 171 1.28 2.01 -16.60
C LEU A 171 0.22 2.92 -17.25
N VAL A 172 -0.88 3.14 -16.53
CA VAL A 172 -1.96 4.06 -16.91
C VAL A 172 -1.97 5.21 -15.89
N LEU A 173 -1.46 6.38 -16.31
CA LEU A 173 -1.49 7.59 -15.49
C LEU A 173 -2.78 8.36 -15.71
N CYS A 174 -3.35 8.87 -14.62
CA CYS A 174 -4.46 9.81 -14.66
C CYS A 174 -4.29 10.92 -13.63
N THR A 175 -4.77 12.12 -13.98
CA THR A 175 -4.75 13.28 -13.09
C THR A 175 -6.12 13.95 -13.04
N ASP A 176 -6.47 14.46 -11.87
CA ASP A 176 -7.76 15.11 -11.64
C ASP A 176 -7.93 16.35 -12.53
N ASP A 177 -6.83 17.09 -12.76
CA ASP A 177 -6.80 18.32 -13.57
C ASP A 177 -6.49 18.09 -15.06
N GLY A 178 -6.18 16.85 -15.46
CA GLY A 178 -5.82 16.50 -16.84
C GLY A 178 -4.44 16.99 -17.30
N SER A 179 -3.57 17.44 -16.38
CA SER A 179 -2.25 17.96 -16.71
C SER A 179 -1.24 16.88 -17.14
N LEU A 180 -1.56 15.60 -16.88
CA LEU A 180 -0.75 14.44 -17.28
C LEU A 180 -1.64 13.20 -17.43
N GLY A 181 -1.38 12.41 -18.48
CA GLY A 181 -2.10 11.16 -18.73
C GLY A 181 -3.59 11.38 -19.08
N ILE A 182 -4.46 10.54 -18.54
CA ILE A 182 -5.90 10.61 -18.77
C ILE A 182 -6.52 11.57 -17.75
N ASN A 183 -7.34 12.52 -18.21
CA ASN A 183 -8.11 13.39 -17.32
C ASN A 183 -9.20 12.58 -16.63
N GLY A 184 -9.19 12.53 -15.29
CA GLY A 184 -10.20 11.86 -14.48
C GLY A 184 -9.65 11.08 -13.30
N PHE A 185 -10.55 10.42 -12.59
CA PHE A 185 -10.22 9.65 -11.39
C PHE A 185 -9.91 8.18 -11.71
N VAL A 186 -8.98 7.60 -10.98
CA VAL A 186 -8.57 6.18 -11.14
C VAL A 186 -9.75 5.21 -11.29
N PRO A 187 -10.81 5.24 -10.46
CA PRO A 187 -11.91 4.29 -10.58
C PRO A 187 -12.64 4.38 -11.93
N ASP A 188 -12.83 5.60 -12.42
CA ASP A 188 -13.59 5.84 -13.65
C ASP A 188 -12.77 5.40 -14.88
N VAL A 189 -11.46 5.67 -14.87
CA VAL A 189 -10.51 5.24 -15.91
C VAL A 189 -10.37 3.71 -15.91
N LEU A 190 -10.25 3.10 -14.73
CA LEU A 190 -10.13 1.65 -14.57
C LEU A 190 -11.39 0.91 -15.05
N SER A 191 -12.58 1.37 -14.66
CA SER A 191 -13.83 0.74 -15.09
C SER A 191 -14.02 0.83 -16.62
N ALA A 192 -13.80 2.00 -17.20
CA ALA A 192 -13.86 2.20 -18.65
C ALA A 192 -12.85 1.31 -19.40
N TYR A 193 -11.64 1.16 -18.86
CA TYR A 193 -10.62 0.29 -19.43
C TYR A 193 -11.07 -1.18 -19.44
N ILE A 194 -11.55 -1.69 -18.30
CA ILE A 194 -12.01 -3.08 -18.18
C ILE A 194 -13.21 -3.35 -19.11
N GLU A 195 -14.19 -2.44 -19.16
CA GLU A 195 -15.36 -2.56 -20.04
C GLU A 195 -14.94 -2.58 -21.52
N LYS A 196 -14.02 -1.70 -21.92
CA LYS A 196 -13.46 -1.70 -23.27
C LYS A 196 -12.80 -3.03 -23.62
N CYS A 197 -11.98 -3.57 -22.71
CA CYS A 197 -11.32 -4.86 -22.92
C CYS A 197 -12.32 -6.01 -23.06
N ARG A 198 -13.38 -6.04 -22.24
CA ARG A 198 -14.45 -7.04 -22.33
C ARG A 198 -15.18 -6.99 -23.67
N ASN A 199 -15.52 -5.80 -24.13
CA ASN A 199 -16.25 -5.60 -25.39
C ASN A 199 -15.41 -5.93 -26.64
N SER A 200 -14.09 -5.79 -26.55
CA SER A 200 -13.18 -6.07 -27.67
C SER A 200 -12.70 -7.54 -27.74
N GLY A 201 -13.14 -8.39 -26.81
CA GLY A 201 -12.66 -9.78 -26.71
C GLY A 201 -11.18 -9.90 -26.33
N ASN A 202 -10.53 -8.79 -25.99
CA ASN A 202 -9.13 -8.74 -25.61
C ASN A 202 -8.95 -8.98 -24.10
N LEU A 203 -8.27 -10.03 -23.76
CA LEU A 203 -7.45 -10.32 -22.55
C LEU A 203 -7.93 -10.00 -21.13
N CYS A 204 -9.02 -9.27 -20.89
CA CYS A 204 -9.55 -9.08 -19.54
C CYS A 204 -10.44 -10.24 -19.06
N ALA A 205 -10.55 -11.31 -19.83
CA ALA A 205 -11.33 -12.49 -19.44
C ALA A 205 -10.71 -13.25 -18.25
N ASP A 206 -9.41 -13.03 -17.97
CA ASP A 206 -8.66 -13.75 -16.93
C ASP A 206 -8.03 -12.79 -15.91
N ILE A 207 -8.83 -11.82 -15.41
CA ILE A 207 -8.37 -10.96 -14.32
C ILE A 207 -8.26 -11.81 -13.05
N ALA A 208 -7.04 -12.02 -12.60
CA ALA A 208 -6.74 -12.77 -11.40
C ALA A 208 -7.17 -12.02 -10.12
N MET A 209 -6.95 -10.70 -10.08
CA MET A 209 -7.23 -9.86 -8.91
C MET A 209 -7.11 -8.38 -9.24
N ILE A 210 -7.99 -7.58 -8.65
CA ILE A 210 -7.84 -6.13 -8.53
C ILE A 210 -7.28 -5.81 -7.15
N TYR A 211 -6.25 -4.99 -7.08
CA TYR A 211 -5.66 -4.49 -5.84
C TYR A 211 -5.80 -2.99 -5.80
N ALA A 212 -6.33 -2.46 -4.70
CA ALA A 212 -6.51 -1.02 -4.60
C ALA A 212 -6.01 -0.46 -3.26
N CYS A 213 -5.33 0.70 -3.34
CA CYS A 213 -4.87 1.47 -2.19
C CYS A 213 -4.99 2.97 -2.48
N GLY A 214 -5.65 3.73 -1.60
CA GLY A 214 -5.84 5.16 -1.80
C GLY A 214 -7.00 5.73 -0.98
N PRO A 215 -7.50 6.92 -1.33
CA PRO A 215 -8.60 7.57 -0.63
C PRO A 215 -9.87 6.71 -0.53
N THR A 216 -10.59 6.80 0.58
CA THR A 216 -11.81 6.00 0.82
C THR A 216 -12.84 6.14 -0.32
N ALA A 217 -13.01 7.34 -0.87
CA ALA A 217 -13.91 7.57 -2.01
C ALA A 217 -13.50 6.77 -3.26
N MET A 218 -12.18 6.70 -3.55
CA MET A 218 -11.64 5.89 -4.63
C MET A 218 -11.90 4.41 -4.39
N LEU A 219 -11.59 3.93 -3.17
CA LEU A 219 -11.78 2.53 -2.80
C LEU A 219 -13.25 2.11 -2.85
N ASN A 220 -14.19 2.99 -2.46
CA ASN A 220 -15.62 2.73 -2.56
C ASN A 220 -16.10 2.53 -3.99
N LYS A 221 -15.65 3.37 -4.93
CA LYS A 221 -15.98 3.22 -6.35
C LYS A 221 -15.40 1.92 -6.92
N ILE A 222 -14.14 1.59 -6.63
CA ILE A 222 -13.49 0.36 -7.11
C ILE A 222 -14.21 -0.87 -6.52
N ARG A 223 -14.56 -0.84 -5.22
CA ARG A 223 -15.35 -1.89 -4.58
C ARG A 223 -16.68 -2.12 -5.29
N ALA A 224 -17.46 -1.05 -5.48
CA ALA A 224 -18.76 -1.13 -6.12
C ALA A 224 -18.67 -1.69 -7.55
N PHE A 225 -17.70 -1.21 -8.33
CA PHE A 225 -17.41 -1.70 -9.67
C PHE A 225 -17.00 -3.18 -9.65
N SER A 226 -16.05 -3.58 -8.81
CA SER A 226 -15.57 -4.96 -8.76
C SER A 226 -16.69 -5.95 -8.38
N GLN A 227 -17.55 -5.57 -7.44
CA GLN A 227 -18.69 -6.39 -7.03
C GLN A 227 -19.73 -6.52 -8.16
N SER A 228 -20.09 -5.41 -8.83
CA SER A 228 -21.03 -5.45 -9.97
C SER A 228 -20.48 -6.23 -11.15
N ALA A 229 -19.18 -6.14 -11.39
CA ALA A 229 -18.48 -6.84 -12.47
C ALA A 229 -18.07 -8.29 -12.10
N GLN A 230 -18.35 -8.73 -10.85
CA GLN A 230 -17.96 -10.04 -10.30
C GLN A 230 -16.45 -10.32 -10.42
N LEU A 231 -15.63 -9.30 -10.19
CA LEU A 231 -14.17 -9.40 -10.20
C LEU A 231 -13.61 -9.49 -8.79
N PRO A 232 -12.65 -10.39 -8.52
CA PRO A 232 -12.00 -10.44 -7.22
C PRO A 232 -11.23 -9.16 -6.95
N CYS A 233 -11.37 -8.61 -5.72
CA CYS A 233 -10.75 -7.33 -5.39
C CYS A 233 -10.30 -7.28 -3.93
N GLN A 234 -9.07 -6.81 -3.71
CA GLN A 234 -8.51 -6.54 -2.40
C GLN A 234 -8.30 -5.04 -2.22
N LEU A 235 -8.71 -4.53 -1.06
CA LEU A 235 -8.66 -3.11 -0.69
C LEU A 235 -7.74 -2.93 0.50
N SER A 236 -6.76 -2.04 0.39
CA SER A 236 -5.92 -1.64 1.52
C SER A 236 -6.52 -0.41 2.19
N LEU A 237 -6.96 -0.58 3.43
CA LEU A 237 -7.66 0.45 4.21
C LEU A 237 -6.72 1.16 5.17
N GLU A 238 -6.91 2.46 5.31
CA GLU A 238 -6.23 3.28 6.31
C GLU A 238 -7.14 3.57 7.49
N ARG A 239 -6.55 3.55 8.70
CA ARG A 239 -7.21 3.95 9.95
C ARG A 239 -6.22 4.61 10.90
N ARG A 240 -6.72 5.50 11.73
CA ARG A 240 -5.92 6.00 12.86
C ARG A 240 -5.60 4.85 13.79
N MET A 241 -4.35 4.75 14.19
CA MET A 241 -3.86 3.67 15.04
C MET A 241 -3.12 4.23 16.25
N ALA A 242 -3.26 3.53 17.38
CA ALA A 242 -2.48 3.82 18.58
C ALA A 242 -1.50 2.68 18.87
N CYS A 243 -1.98 1.45 19.09
CA CYS A 243 -1.11 0.34 19.53
C CYS A 243 -0.51 -0.49 18.38
N GLY A 244 -1.14 -0.55 17.21
CA GLY A 244 -0.73 -1.39 16.08
C GLY A 244 -0.80 -2.92 16.30
N VAL A 245 -1.09 -3.38 17.51
CA VAL A 245 -0.96 -4.79 17.94
C VAL A 245 -2.26 -5.40 18.47
N ARG A 246 -3.41 -4.94 18.00
CA ARG A 246 -4.73 -5.45 18.38
C ARG A 246 -5.16 -5.17 19.83
N ALA A 247 -4.34 -4.51 20.67
CA ALA A 247 -4.64 -4.29 22.08
C ALA A 247 -5.77 -3.28 22.31
N CYS A 248 -5.77 -2.17 21.56
CA CYS A 248 -6.82 -1.15 21.62
C CYS A 248 -7.91 -1.40 20.57
N MET A 249 -8.99 -0.60 20.62
CA MET A 249 -10.10 -0.64 19.65
C MET A 249 -10.04 0.48 18.60
N GLY A 250 -8.97 1.31 18.59
CA GLY A 250 -8.90 2.53 17.79
C GLY A 250 -8.98 2.36 16.27
N CYS A 251 -8.55 1.21 15.75
CA CYS A 251 -8.61 0.91 14.31
C CYS A 251 -9.73 -0.09 13.94
N SER A 252 -10.75 -0.23 14.79
CA SER A 252 -11.86 -1.15 14.53
C SER A 252 -12.76 -0.62 13.40
N ILE A 253 -13.21 -1.54 12.56
CA ILE A 253 -14.15 -1.30 11.47
C ILE A 253 -15.24 -2.36 11.46
N GLN A 254 -16.43 -2.00 11.00
CA GLN A 254 -17.54 -2.94 10.80
C GLN A 254 -17.41 -3.59 9.42
N THR A 255 -17.57 -4.91 9.37
CA THR A 255 -17.59 -5.71 8.13
C THR A 255 -18.76 -6.69 8.15
N ALA A 256 -19.06 -7.33 7.02
CA ALA A 256 -20.05 -8.43 6.95
C ALA A 256 -19.70 -9.61 7.87
N ALA A 257 -18.42 -9.80 8.18
CA ALA A 257 -17.93 -10.83 9.10
C ALA A 257 -17.75 -10.32 10.54
N GLY A 258 -18.44 -9.24 10.94
CA GLY A 258 -18.36 -8.61 12.25
C GLY A 258 -17.25 -7.58 12.35
N VAL A 259 -16.92 -7.17 13.59
CA VAL A 259 -15.89 -6.16 13.86
C VAL A 259 -14.50 -6.72 13.57
N LYS A 260 -13.73 -5.99 12.76
CA LYS A 260 -12.33 -6.28 12.43
C LYS A 260 -11.42 -5.14 12.88
N LYS A 261 -10.17 -5.43 13.15
CA LYS A 261 -9.14 -4.42 13.49
C LYS A 261 -8.16 -4.29 12.33
N VAL A 262 -8.08 -3.10 11.73
CA VAL A 262 -7.22 -2.86 10.56
C VAL A 262 -5.77 -3.22 10.84
N CYS A 263 -5.27 -3.00 12.04
CA CYS A 263 -3.88 -3.32 12.40
C CYS A 263 -3.55 -4.83 12.47
N ALA A 264 -4.56 -5.70 12.50
CA ALA A 264 -4.34 -7.14 12.72
C ALA A 264 -5.07 -8.03 11.71
N ASP A 265 -6.34 -7.67 11.38
CA ASP A 265 -7.16 -8.39 10.41
C ASP A 265 -7.00 -7.81 8.98
N GLY A 266 -6.47 -6.57 8.86
CA GLY A 266 -6.11 -5.84 7.65
C GLY A 266 -4.60 -5.52 7.64
N PRO A 267 -4.15 -4.45 6.96
CA PRO A 267 -4.98 -3.41 6.31
C PRO A 267 -5.64 -3.86 5.02
N VAL A 268 -5.20 -4.98 4.44
CA VAL A 268 -5.75 -5.52 3.20
C VAL A 268 -6.94 -6.43 3.50
N PHE A 269 -8.06 -6.15 2.86
CA PHE A 269 -9.30 -6.88 3.00
C PHE A 269 -9.88 -7.25 1.64
N ASP A 270 -10.58 -8.38 1.58
CA ASP A 270 -11.44 -8.70 0.44
C ASP A 270 -12.61 -7.70 0.36
N SER A 271 -12.87 -7.19 -0.84
CA SER A 271 -13.95 -6.22 -1.09
C SER A 271 -15.34 -6.75 -0.71
N LEU A 272 -15.54 -8.07 -0.74
CA LEU A 272 -16.79 -8.73 -0.36
C LEU A 272 -17.12 -8.61 1.13
N LEU A 273 -16.14 -8.29 1.97
CA LEU A 273 -16.38 -7.99 3.39
C LEU A 273 -17.15 -6.68 3.61
N PHE A 274 -17.31 -5.87 2.56
CA PHE A 274 -17.97 -4.56 2.62
C PHE A 274 -19.17 -4.53 1.65
N PRO A 275 -20.35 -5.03 2.07
CA PRO A 275 -21.54 -4.98 1.22
C PRO A 275 -22.06 -3.56 1.01
N HIS A 276 -21.69 -2.63 1.91
CA HIS A 276 -22.00 -1.21 1.85
C HIS A 276 -20.72 -0.39 1.71
N GLU A 277 -20.83 0.93 1.77
CA GLU A 277 -19.65 1.82 1.75
C GLU A 277 -18.65 1.49 2.86
N LEU A 278 -17.39 1.73 2.56
CA LEU A 278 -16.31 1.58 3.52
C LEU A 278 -16.48 2.58 4.65
N PRO A 279 -16.28 2.15 5.88
CA PRO A 279 -16.46 3.02 7.04
C PRO A 279 -15.45 4.16 7.08
#